data_dc491e56ff18574e4f1fe54c8730a59a
#
_entry.id   dc491e56ff18574e4f1fe54c8730a59a
#
_cell.length_a   1.000
_cell.length_b   1.000
_cell.length_c   1.000
_cell.angle_alpha   90.00
_cell.angle_beta   90.00
_cell.angle_gamma   90.00
#
_symmetry.space_group_name_H-M   'P 1'
#
loop_
_entity.id
_entity.type
_entity.pdbx_description
1 polymer ?
#
loop_
_entity_poly.entity_id
_entity_poly.type
_entity_poly.pdbx_seq_one_letter_code
_entity_poly.pdbx_strand_id
1 'polypeptide(L)'
;FKENKNLIIGVAVAAVLVAFGIFAFQKWYYQPKAREAQQQLYPAEMAFKAESWETALNGDGNNLGIAQVIEDYGKATPAAAWFEAGICELQLGNYESAIDYLKNYKGKDAILKARSISCMGDAYVGLEDYAKALDCFVKAAGVIDNIYAAAYLLKAGVTAEQLGKNEEALKYYKTIKEQYPQSMEGYDIDKYISRLAK
;
A
#
# COMPACT_ATOMS: atom_id res chain seq x y z
N PHE A 1 18.92 -7.00 48.26
CA PHE A 1 17.46 -6.97 47.97
C PHE A 1 16.68 -5.95 48.84
N LYS A 2 17.08 -5.70 50.09
CA LYS A 2 16.35 -4.74 50.94
C LYS A 2 16.61 -3.27 50.60
N GLU A 3 17.81 -2.88 50.18
CA GLU A 3 18.18 -1.49 49.89
C GLU A 3 17.51 -0.89 48.66
N ASN A 4 17.12 -1.71 47.66
CA ASN A 4 16.52 -1.22 46.41
C ASN A 4 15.00 -1.44 46.32
N LYS A 5 14.36 -1.89 47.42
CA LYS A 5 12.92 -2.23 47.40
C LYS A 5 12.05 -1.03 47.02
N ASN A 6 12.33 0.14 47.59
CA ASN A 6 11.57 1.37 47.32
C ASN A 6 11.78 1.85 45.87
N LEU A 7 12.99 1.68 45.34
CA LEU A 7 13.27 1.99 43.93
C LEU A 7 12.50 1.07 42.99
N ILE A 8 12.50 -0.23 43.26
CA ILE A 8 11.78 -1.23 42.45
C ILE A 8 10.27 -0.95 42.48
N ILE A 9 9.70 -0.64 43.64
CA ILE A 9 8.29 -0.28 43.78
C ILE A 9 8.00 1.02 43.00
N GLY A 10 8.84 2.03 43.09
CA GLY A 10 8.70 3.28 42.39
C GLY A 10 8.69 3.09 40.87
N VAL A 11 9.62 2.28 40.33
CA VAL A 11 9.68 1.93 38.90
C VAL A 11 8.43 1.16 38.46
N ALA A 12 7.96 0.19 39.25
CA ALA A 12 6.76 -0.57 38.96
C ALA A 12 5.51 0.32 38.93
N VAL A 13 5.35 1.22 39.88
CA VAL A 13 4.24 2.20 39.92
C VAL A 13 4.31 3.14 38.70
N ALA A 14 5.48 3.65 38.36
CA ALA A 14 5.65 4.50 37.18
C ALA A 14 5.27 3.75 35.88
N ALA A 15 5.68 2.48 35.73
CA ALA A 15 5.32 1.66 34.59
C ALA A 15 3.79 1.44 34.46
N VAL A 16 3.10 1.20 35.59
CA VAL A 16 1.63 1.08 35.63
C VAL A 16 0.94 2.39 35.25
N LEU A 17 1.43 3.51 35.74
CA LEU A 17 0.86 4.83 35.40
C LEU A 17 1.05 5.16 33.91
N VAL A 18 2.19 4.83 33.32
CA VAL A 18 2.43 5.00 31.87
C VAL A 18 1.50 4.09 31.07
N ALA A 19 1.38 2.82 31.45
CA ALA A 19 0.47 1.89 30.78
C ALA A 19 -0.99 2.35 30.86
N PHE A 20 -1.42 2.84 32.03
CA PHE A 20 -2.76 3.40 32.21
C PHE A 20 -2.97 4.68 31.37
N GLY A 21 -1.98 5.55 31.31
CA GLY A 21 -2.01 6.76 30.48
C GLY A 21 -2.17 6.43 28.99
N ILE A 22 -1.40 5.44 28.48
CA ILE A 22 -1.51 4.95 27.10
C ILE A 22 -2.91 4.37 26.84
N PHE A 23 -3.41 3.53 27.76
CA PHE A 23 -4.74 2.93 27.65
C PHE A 23 -5.85 3.98 27.64
N ALA A 24 -5.78 4.96 28.56
CA ALA A 24 -6.76 6.05 28.64
C ALA A 24 -6.75 6.91 27.38
N PHE A 25 -5.55 7.28 26.89
CA PHE A 25 -5.40 8.02 25.63
C PHE A 25 -6.00 7.25 24.45
N GLN A 26 -5.69 5.95 24.36
CA GLN A 26 -6.20 5.11 23.26
C GLN A 26 -7.72 4.97 23.32
N LYS A 27 -8.31 4.73 24.51
CA LYS A 27 -9.74 4.49 24.66
C LYS A 27 -10.59 5.74 24.53
N TRP A 28 -10.13 6.87 25.12
CA TRP A 28 -10.96 8.08 25.25
C TRP A 28 -10.65 9.16 24.22
N TYR A 29 -9.48 9.13 23.59
CA TYR A 29 -9.10 10.10 22.57
C TYR A 29 -8.99 9.46 21.18
N TYR A 30 -8.15 8.42 21.04
CA TYR A 30 -7.83 7.86 19.72
C TYR A 30 -9.00 7.09 19.10
N GLN A 31 -9.65 6.20 19.85
CA GLN A 31 -10.76 5.39 19.33
C GLN A 31 -11.98 6.21 18.88
N PRO A 32 -12.47 7.22 19.63
CA PRO A 32 -13.55 8.09 19.16
C PRO A 32 -13.18 8.81 17.86
N LYS A 33 -11.97 9.38 17.80
CA LYS A 33 -11.47 10.07 16.61
C LYS A 33 -11.37 9.14 15.40
N ALA A 34 -10.92 7.88 15.58
CA ALA A 34 -10.85 6.89 14.52
C ALA A 34 -12.24 6.45 14.01
N ARG A 35 -13.24 6.36 14.92
CA ARG A 35 -14.63 6.08 14.53
C ARG A 35 -15.22 7.21 13.72
N GLU A 36 -14.97 8.44 14.13
CA GLU A 36 -15.42 9.63 13.41
C GLU A 36 -14.81 9.69 12.01
N ALA A 37 -13.49 9.49 11.90
CA ALA A 37 -12.79 9.40 10.62
C ALA A 37 -13.43 8.33 9.69
N GLN A 38 -13.74 7.14 10.24
CA GLN A 38 -14.39 6.08 9.47
C GLN A 38 -15.81 6.48 9.00
N GLN A 39 -16.57 7.20 9.82
CA GLN A 39 -17.90 7.70 9.43
C GLN A 39 -17.81 8.74 8.33
N GLN A 40 -16.84 9.66 8.42
CA GLN A 40 -16.61 10.69 7.40
C GLN A 40 -16.12 10.11 6.06
N LEU A 41 -15.40 8.99 6.09
CA LEU A 41 -14.92 8.32 4.88
C LEU A 41 -16.03 7.64 4.08
N TYR A 42 -17.14 7.26 4.69
CA TYR A 42 -18.16 6.43 4.03
C TYR A 42 -18.65 6.98 2.69
N PRO A 43 -19.02 8.27 2.54
CA PRO A 43 -19.44 8.82 1.24
C PRO A 43 -18.32 8.75 0.18
N ALA A 44 -17.10 9.05 0.58
CA ALA A 44 -15.93 9.02 -0.29
C ALA A 44 -15.56 7.58 -0.74
N GLU A 45 -15.69 6.58 0.16
CA GLU A 45 -15.52 5.17 -0.18
C GLU A 45 -16.60 4.68 -1.17
N MET A 46 -17.82 5.22 -1.08
CA MET A 46 -18.87 4.93 -2.07
C MET A 46 -18.55 5.52 -3.43
N ALA A 47 -18.04 6.75 -3.47
CA ALA A 47 -17.56 7.38 -4.72
C ALA A 47 -16.36 6.62 -5.30
N PHE A 48 -15.43 6.13 -4.45
CA PHE A 48 -14.30 5.29 -4.85
C PHE A 48 -14.79 3.99 -5.51
N LYS A 49 -15.76 3.29 -4.91
CA LYS A 49 -16.35 2.06 -5.49
C LYS A 49 -17.08 2.32 -6.81
N ALA A 50 -17.60 3.53 -6.99
CA ALA A 50 -18.23 3.98 -8.24
C ALA A 50 -17.20 4.50 -9.26
N GLU A 51 -15.89 4.38 -8.99
CA GLU A 51 -14.80 4.87 -9.83
C GLU A 51 -14.85 6.39 -10.10
N SER A 52 -15.55 7.13 -9.23
CA SER A 52 -15.62 8.60 -9.27
C SER A 52 -14.41 9.18 -8.54
N TRP A 53 -13.22 9.04 -9.12
CA TRP A 53 -11.93 9.29 -8.48
C TRP A 53 -11.79 10.70 -7.91
N GLU A 54 -12.19 11.72 -8.67
CA GLU A 54 -12.16 13.13 -8.25
C GLU A 54 -13.06 13.35 -7.02
N THR A 55 -14.31 12.85 -7.07
CA THR A 55 -15.25 12.96 -5.95
C THR A 55 -14.79 12.17 -4.74
N ALA A 56 -14.25 10.98 -4.94
CA ALA A 56 -13.71 10.18 -3.85
C ALA A 56 -12.55 10.90 -3.14
N LEU A 57 -11.65 11.50 -3.91
CA LEU A 57 -10.47 12.17 -3.37
C LEU A 57 -10.83 13.49 -2.68
N ASN A 58 -11.61 14.35 -3.35
CA ASN A 58 -11.82 15.76 -2.96
C ASN A 58 -13.19 16.04 -2.34
N GLY A 59 -14.12 15.06 -2.38
CA GLY A 59 -15.49 15.23 -1.91
C GLY A 59 -16.42 15.85 -2.96
N ASP A 60 -17.67 16.05 -2.58
CA ASP A 60 -18.75 16.58 -3.44
C ASP A 60 -19.27 17.95 -3.00
N GLY A 61 -18.59 18.61 -2.07
CA GLY A 61 -18.98 19.89 -1.48
C GLY A 61 -19.91 19.76 -0.26
N ASN A 62 -20.62 18.63 -0.10
CA ASN A 62 -21.42 18.30 1.08
C ASN A 62 -20.73 17.28 1.98
N ASN A 63 -19.97 16.39 1.38
CA ASN A 63 -19.22 15.32 2.05
C ASN A 63 -17.72 15.53 1.83
N LEU A 64 -16.94 15.16 2.86
CA LEU A 64 -15.48 15.22 2.78
C LEU A 64 -14.97 14.17 1.80
N GLY A 65 -13.92 14.51 1.05
CA GLY A 65 -13.13 13.56 0.30
C GLY A 65 -12.09 12.85 1.18
N ILE A 66 -11.50 11.77 0.67
CA ILE A 66 -10.49 10.98 1.38
C ILE A 66 -9.31 11.87 1.80
N ALA A 67 -8.86 12.78 0.93
CA ALA A 67 -7.74 13.67 1.19
C ALA A 67 -7.98 14.55 2.42
N GLN A 68 -9.17 15.16 2.52
CA GLN A 68 -9.52 16.00 3.66
C GLN A 68 -9.64 15.20 4.95
N VAL A 69 -10.22 13.99 4.89
CA VAL A 69 -10.30 13.12 6.09
C VAL A 69 -8.89 12.71 6.56
N ILE A 70 -7.97 12.45 5.64
CA ILE A 70 -6.57 12.17 5.99
C ILE A 70 -5.93 13.37 6.67
N GLU A 71 -6.17 14.59 6.19
CA GLU A 71 -5.64 15.82 6.76
C GLU A 71 -6.19 16.07 8.18
N ASP A 72 -7.51 15.96 8.37
CA ASP A 72 -8.18 16.29 9.63
C ASP A 72 -7.91 15.26 10.74
N TYR A 73 -7.84 13.98 10.38
CA TYR A 73 -7.74 12.87 11.34
C TYR A 73 -6.34 12.26 11.42
N GLY A 74 -5.48 12.47 10.46
CA GLY A 74 -4.09 12.03 10.45
C GLY A 74 -3.94 10.52 10.74
N LYS A 75 -3.22 10.16 11.81
CA LYS A 75 -3.00 8.76 12.20
C LYS A 75 -4.26 8.02 12.64
N ALA A 76 -5.34 8.73 12.96
CA ALA A 76 -6.61 8.12 13.31
C ALA A 76 -7.41 7.69 12.05
N THR A 77 -7.03 8.16 10.87
CA THR A 77 -7.60 7.71 9.60
C THR A 77 -7.25 6.25 9.37
N PRO A 78 -8.23 5.42 8.94
CA PRO A 78 -7.99 4.04 8.56
C PRO A 78 -6.88 3.91 7.52
N ALA A 79 -6.02 2.89 7.66
CA ALA A 79 -4.91 2.70 6.73
C ALA A 79 -5.36 2.54 5.28
N ALA A 80 -6.53 1.93 5.03
CA ALA A 80 -7.10 1.76 3.70
C ALA A 80 -7.29 3.08 2.96
N ALA A 81 -7.68 4.15 3.66
CA ALA A 81 -7.88 5.47 3.07
C ALA A 81 -6.62 6.01 2.37
N TRP A 82 -5.44 5.74 2.92
CA TRP A 82 -4.17 6.12 2.29
C TRP A 82 -3.94 5.37 0.96
N PHE A 83 -4.32 4.10 0.92
CA PHE A 83 -4.27 3.31 -0.31
C PHE A 83 -5.28 3.82 -1.33
N GLU A 84 -6.53 4.08 -0.92
CA GLU A 84 -7.60 4.57 -1.78
C GLU A 84 -7.30 5.96 -2.35
N ALA A 85 -6.80 6.90 -1.52
CA ALA A 85 -6.33 8.21 -2.01
C ALA A 85 -5.23 8.05 -3.06
N GLY A 86 -4.26 7.16 -2.81
CA GLY A 86 -3.20 6.88 -3.77
C GLY A 86 -3.70 6.29 -5.09
N ILE A 87 -4.75 5.45 -5.06
CA ILE A 87 -5.40 4.95 -6.27
C ILE A 87 -6.13 6.08 -7.00
N CYS A 88 -6.87 6.94 -6.28
CA CYS A 88 -7.53 8.09 -6.91
C CYS A 88 -6.52 8.97 -7.65
N GLU A 89 -5.43 9.34 -7.00
CA GLU A 89 -4.37 10.17 -7.61
C GLU A 89 -3.73 9.48 -8.81
N LEU A 90 -3.49 8.17 -8.73
CA LEU A 90 -2.95 7.38 -9.84
C LEU A 90 -3.89 7.41 -11.06
N GLN A 91 -5.20 7.25 -10.84
CA GLN A 91 -6.21 7.28 -11.90
C GLN A 91 -6.40 8.67 -12.49
N LEU A 92 -6.18 9.72 -11.70
CA LEU A 92 -6.21 11.11 -12.14
C LEU A 92 -4.91 11.55 -12.85
N GLY A 93 -3.88 10.69 -12.87
CA GLY A 93 -2.60 10.98 -13.50
C GLY A 93 -1.65 11.82 -12.62
N ASN A 94 -1.97 12.02 -11.36
CA ASN A 94 -1.16 12.77 -10.38
C ASN A 94 -0.13 11.82 -9.72
N TYR A 95 0.86 11.39 -10.49
CA TYR A 95 1.73 10.26 -10.11
C TYR A 95 2.57 10.53 -8.86
N GLU A 96 3.10 11.72 -8.66
CA GLU A 96 3.88 12.08 -7.47
C GLU A 96 3.01 12.01 -6.21
N SER A 97 1.80 12.59 -6.26
CA SER A 97 0.82 12.53 -5.16
C SER A 97 0.39 11.10 -4.86
N ALA A 98 0.18 10.28 -5.91
CA ALA A 98 -0.14 8.87 -5.77
C ALA A 98 0.95 8.12 -4.98
N ILE A 99 2.23 8.34 -5.32
CA ILE A 99 3.37 7.75 -4.63
C ILE A 99 3.39 8.15 -3.16
N ASP A 100 3.13 9.42 -2.85
CA ASP A 100 3.15 9.91 -1.48
C ASP A 100 2.04 9.30 -0.63
N TYR A 101 0.82 9.18 -1.14
CA TYR A 101 -0.26 8.48 -0.44
C TYR A 101 0.03 6.99 -0.26
N LEU A 102 0.41 6.28 -1.33
CA LEU A 102 0.68 4.84 -1.31
C LEU A 102 1.84 4.48 -0.37
N LYS A 103 2.88 5.29 -0.30
CA LYS A 103 4.02 5.13 0.61
C LYS A 103 3.60 5.22 2.09
N ASN A 104 2.54 5.96 2.37
CA ASN A 104 1.99 6.14 3.69
C ASN A 104 0.98 5.06 4.11
N TYR A 105 0.63 4.12 3.23
CA TYR A 105 -0.12 2.94 3.62
C TYR A 105 0.65 2.10 4.64
N LYS A 106 0.11 1.95 5.85
CA LYS A 106 0.71 1.20 6.98
C LYS A 106 -0.18 0.05 7.45
N GLY A 107 -1.09 -0.43 6.60
CA GLY A 107 -1.93 -1.58 6.90
C GLY A 107 -1.11 -2.86 7.08
N LYS A 108 -1.70 -3.82 7.82
CA LYS A 108 -1.09 -5.11 8.11
C LYS A 108 -1.39 -6.17 7.04
N ASP A 109 -2.37 -5.91 6.18
CA ASP A 109 -2.76 -6.81 5.10
C ASP A 109 -1.63 -6.91 4.06
N ALA A 110 -1.10 -8.12 3.86
CA ALA A 110 0.02 -8.35 2.96
C ALA A 110 -0.36 -8.17 1.49
N ILE A 111 -1.62 -8.49 1.11
CA ILE A 111 -2.11 -8.33 -0.26
C ILE A 111 -2.23 -6.84 -0.59
N LEU A 112 -2.87 -6.05 0.27
CA LEU A 112 -2.96 -4.59 0.08
C LEU A 112 -1.59 -3.93 0.12
N LYS A 113 -0.66 -4.42 0.95
CA LYS A 113 0.72 -3.92 0.98
C LYS A 113 1.45 -4.18 -0.34
N ALA A 114 1.36 -5.40 -0.87
CA ALA A 114 1.93 -5.74 -2.17
C ALA A 114 1.31 -4.88 -3.28
N ARG A 115 -0.03 -4.74 -3.26
CA ARG A 115 -0.76 -3.93 -4.23
C ARG A 115 -0.37 -2.45 -4.14
N SER A 116 -0.24 -1.89 -2.94
CA SER A 116 0.21 -0.50 -2.74
C SER A 116 1.60 -0.27 -3.36
N ILE A 117 2.53 -1.20 -3.12
CA ILE A 117 3.88 -1.12 -3.71
C ILE A 117 3.82 -1.25 -5.25
N SER A 118 2.99 -2.16 -5.79
CA SER A 118 2.82 -2.28 -7.23
C SER A 118 2.23 -1.01 -7.86
N CYS A 119 1.23 -0.39 -7.21
CA CYS A 119 0.64 0.87 -7.68
C CYS A 119 1.65 2.03 -7.65
N MET A 120 2.58 2.05 -6.68
CA MET A 120 3.73 2.97 -6.74
C MET A 120 4.59 2.71 -7.98
N GLY A 121 4.80 1.44 -8.35
CA GLY A 121 5.48 1.07 -9.60
C GLY A 121 4.74 1.60 -10.83
N ASP A 122 3.40 1.48 -10.87
CA ASP A 122 2.59 2.02 -11.95
C ASP A 122 2.71 3.56 -12.04
N ALA A 123 2.73 4.26 -10.91
CA ALA A 123 2.97 5.70 -10.88
C ALA A 123 4.39 6.07 -11.39
N TYR A 124 5.41 5.28 -11.02
CA TYR A 124 6.77 5.49 -11.57
C TYR A 124 6.84 5.20 -13.08
N VAL A 125 6.05 4.26 -13.60
CA VAL A 125 5.92 4.08 -15.07
C VAL A 125 5.31 5.33 -15.70
N GLY A 126 4.27 5.93 -15.07
CA GLY A 126 3.68 7.18 -15.53
C GLY A 126 4.65 8.37 -15.53
N LEU A 127 5.64 8.35 -14.63
CA LEU A 127 6.75 9.32 -14.57
C LEU A 127 7.95 8.93 -15.47
N GLU A 128 7.85 7.84 -16.22
CA GLU A 128 8.92 7.27 -17.05
C GLU A 128 10.19 6.87 -16.24
N ASP A 129 10.08 6.75 -14.90
CA ASP A 129 11.16 6.26 -14.04
C ASP A 129 11.08 4.72 -13.94
N TYR A 130 11.40 4.07 -15.06
CA TYR A 130 11.31 2.61 -15.19
C TYR A 130 12.24 1.87 -14.20
N ALA A 131 13.33 2.50 -13.76
CA ALA A 131 14.21 1.87 -12.78
C ALA A 131 13.53 1.73 -11.42
N LYS A 132 12.88 2.78 -10.91
CA LYS A 132 12.10 2.70 -9.66
C LYS A 132 10.84 1.87 -9.82
N ALA A 133 10.21 1.89 -11.00
CA ALA A 133 9.06 1.03 -11.28
C ALA A 133 9.43 -0.45 -11.15
N LEU A 134 10.54 -0.87 -11.75
CA LEU A 134 11.05 -2.24 -11.66
C LEU A 134 11.29 -2.65 -10.21
N ASP A 135 11.98 -1.81 -9.42
CA ASP A 135 12.23 -2.08 -8.00
C ASP A 135 10.92 -2.25 -7.21
N CYS A 136 9.89 -1.44 -7.51
CA CYS A 136 8.58 -1.57 -6.88
C CYS A 136 7.89 -2.90 -7.24
N PHE A 137 7.87 -3.28 -8.52
CA PHE A 137 7.22 -4.52 -8.94
C PHE A 137 7.90 -5.77 -8.37
N VAL A 138 9.23 -5.81 -8.39
CA VAL A 138 10.01 -6.90 -7.76
C VAL A 138 9.73 -6.98 -6.26
N LYS A 139 9.71 -5.83 -5.58
CA LYS A 139 9.40 -5.77 -4.16
C LYS A 139 7.96 -6.21 -3.86
N ALA A 140 6.99 -5.81 -4.69
CA ALA A 140 5.59 -6.23 -4.55
C ALA A 140 5.44 -7.76 -4.67
N ALA A 141 6.10 -8.36 -5.65
CA ALA A 141 6.11 -9.81 -5.84
C ALA A 141 6.74 -10.55 -4.64
N GLY A 142 7.75 -9.96 -3.99
CA GLY A 142 8.40 -10.54 -2.80
C GLY A 142 7.61 -10.39 -1.49
N VAL A 143 6.53 -9.60 -1.45
CA VAL A 143 5.70 -9.43 -0.23
C VAL A 143 4.75 -10.61 -0.02
N ILE A 144 4.32 -11.26 -1.09
CA ILE A 144 3.34 -12.34 -1.08
C ILE A 144 3.86 -13.51 -1.89
N ASP A 145 3.51 -14.73 -1.43
CA ASP A 145 3.81 -15.98 -2.13
C ASP A 145 2.49 -16.66 -2.50
N ASN A 146 1.84 -16.12 -3.52
CA ASN A 146 0.61 -16.66 -4.07
C ASN A 146 0.44 -16.23 -5.54
N ILE A 147 -0.66 -16.65 -6.19
CA ILE A 147 -0.93 -16.40 -7.61
C ILE A 147 -0.91 -14.91 -8.02
N TYR A 148 -1.15 -13.98 -7.09
CA TYR A 148 -1.08 -12.54 -7.38
C TYR A 148 0.36 -12.04 -7.59
N ALA A 149 1.37 -12.79 -7.08
CA ALA A 149 2.78 -12.46 -7.34
C ALA A 149 3.12 -12.51 -8.83
N ALA A 150 2.44 -13.38 -9.60
CA ALA A 150 2.63 -13.51 -11.04
C ALA A 150 2.36 -12.20 -11.80
N ALA A 151 1.31 -11.46 -11.42
CA ALA A 151 0.98 -10.17 -12.03
C ALA A 151 2.10 -9.14 -11.80
N TYR A 152 2.67 -9.11 -10.60
CA TYR A 152 3.79 -8.20 -10.29
C TYR A 152 5.08 -8.61 -10.99
N LEU A 153 5.36 -9.91 -11.10
CA LEU A 153 6.49 -10.44 -11.86
C LEU A 153 6.34 -10.13 -13.36
N LEU A 154 5.13 -10.20 -13.90
CA LEU A 154 4.88 -9.82 -15.30
C LEU A 154 5.18 -8.34 -15.53
N LYS A 155 4.68 -7.46 -14.64
CA LYS A 155 5.00 -6.02 -14.69
C LYS A 155 6.51 -5.79 -14.58
N ALA A 156 7.21 -6.50 -13.67
CA ALA A 156 8.66 -6.42 -13.53
C ALA A 156 9.37 -6.82 -14.84
N GLY A 157 8.95 -7.92 -15.45
CA GLY A 157 9.53 -8.40 -16.72
C GLY A 157 9.35 -7.39 -17.85
N VAL A 158 8.13 -6.87 -18.04
CA VAL A 158 7.85 -5.85 -19.07
C VAL A 158 8.67 -4.58 -18.82
N THR A 159 8.77 -4.14 -17.57
CA THR A 159 9.57 -2.96 -17.21
C THR A 159 11.06 -3.19 -17.41
N ALA A 160 11.56 -4.40 -17.13
CA ALA A 160 12.95 -4.77 -17.40
C ALA A 160 13.26 -4.76 -18.92
N GLU A 161 12.32 -5.20 -19.78
CA GLU A 161 12.46 -5.06 -21.23
C GLU A 161 12.57 -3.59 -21.67
N GLN A 162 11.77 -2.68 -21.09
CA GLN A 162 11.88 -1.24 -21.37
C GLN A 162 13.27 -0.67 -21.03
N LEU A 163 13.90 -1.25 -20.01
CA LEU A 163 15.29 -0.90 -19.62
C LEU A 163 16.37 -1.63 -20.43
N GLY A 164 15.99 -2.45 -21.43
CA GLY A 164 16.92 -3.29 -22.19
C GLY A 164 17.52 -4.46 -21.40
N LYS A 165 16.99 -4.78 -20.21
CA LYS A 165 17.45 -5.86 -19.32
C LYS A 165 16.77 -7.19 -19.67
N ASN A 166 16.96 -7.66 -20.89
CA ASN A 166 16.24 -8.82 -21.43
C ASN A 166 16.50 -10.12 -20.65
N GLU A 167 17.70 -10.34 -20.15
CA GLU A 167 18.02 -11.52 -19.32
C GLU A 167 17.27 -11.50 -18.00
N GLU A 168 17.15 -10.32 -17.38
CA GLU A 168 16.40 -10.14 -16.14
C GLU A 168 14.90 -10.33 -16.38
N ALA A 169 14.35 -9.78 -17.47
CA ALA A 169 12.96 -10.00 -17.90
C ALA A 169 12.66 -11.49 -18.09
N LEU A 170 13.52 -12.20 -18.81
CA LEU A 170 13.39 -13.63 -19.05
C LEU A 170 13.38 -14.44 -17.74
N LYS A 171 14.17 -14.05 -16.74
CA LYS A 171 14.16 -14.67 -15.42
C LYS A 171 12.78 -14.53 -14.74
N TYR A 172 12.19 -13.34 -14.75
CA TYR A 172 10.85 -13.11 -14.18
C TYR A 172 9.78 -13.94 -14.89
N TYR A 173 9.79 -14.00 -16.22
CA TYR A 173 8.85 -14.80 -16.99
C TYR A 173 8.99 -16.30 -16.73
N LYS A 174 10.21 -16.82 -16.62
CA LYS A 174 10.45 -18.22 -16.23
C LYS A 174 9.95 -18.51 -14.83
N THR A 175 10.14 -17.58 -13.88
CA THR A 175 9.59 -17.72 -12.53
C THR A 175 8.06 -17.83 -12.53
N ILE A 176 7.37 -17.03 -13.35
CA ILE A 176 5.91 -17.16 -13.52
C ILE A 176 5.54 -18.54 -14.04
N LYS A 177 6.22 -19.01 -15.10
CA LYS A 177 5.97 -20.32 -15.70
C LYS A 177 6.15 -21.47 -14.72
N GLU A 178 7.18 -21.42 -13.91
CA GLU A 178 7.58 -22.50 -13.00
C GLU A 178 6.78 -22.49 -11.69
N GLN A 179 6.54 -21.32 -11.10
CA GLN A 179 5.95 -21.21 -9.77
C GLN A 179 4.44 -20.89 -9.80
N TYR A 180 3.98 -20.20 -10.83
CA TYR A 180 2.59 -19.74 -10.94
C TYR A 180 1.90 -20.15 -12.26
N PRO A 181 2.02 -21.43 -12.72
CA PRO A 181 1.50 -21.84 -14.01
C PRO A 181 -0.02 -21.75 -14.13
N GLN A 182 -0.74 -21.71 -13.00
CA GLN A 182 -2.21 -21.59 -12.97
C GLN A 182 -2.71 -20.15 -12.78
N SER A 183 -1.81 -19.16 -12.72
CA SER A 183 -2.19 -17.74 -12.74
C SER A 183 -2.64 -17.33 -14.14
N MET A 184 -3.37 -16.23 -14.24
CA MET A 184 -3.76 -15.67 -15.55
C MET A 184 -2.53 -15.37 -16.42
N GLU A 185 -1.48 -14.85 -15.80
CA GLU A 185 -0.21 -14.55 -16.44
C GLU A 185 0.51 -15.82 -16.90
N GLY A 186 0.42 -16.90 -16.12
CA GLY A 186 1.04 -18.19 -16.41
C GLY A 186 0.54 -18.84 -17.70
N TYR A 187 -0.74 -18.69 -18.02
CA TYR A 187 -1.33 -19.25 -19.27
C TYR A 187 -0.69 -18.67 -20.52
N ASP A 188 -0.32 -17.40 -20.51
CA ASP A 188 0.16 -16.70 -21.69
C ASP A 188 1.67 -16.41 -21.68
N ILE A 189 2.37 -16.84 -20.61
CA ILE A 189 3.77 -16.43 -20.37
C ILE A 189 4.74 -16.90 -21.46
N ASP A 190 4.44 -18.01 -22.13
CA ASP A 190 5.30 -18.57 -23.18
C ASP A 190 5.51 -17.61 -24.36
N LYS A 191 4.54 -16.72 -24.63
CA LYS A 191 4.70 -15.69 -25.67
C LYS A 191 5.80 -14.69 -25.33
N TYR A 192 5.92 -14.32 -24.05
CA TYR A 192 6.96 -13.40 -23.57
C TYR A 192 8.33 -14.07 -23.59
N ILE A 193 8.42 -15.32 -23.11
CA ILE A 193 9.65 -16.12 -23.11
C ILE A 193 10.17 -16.30 -24.52
N SER A 194 9.30 -16.74 -25.46
CA SER A 194 9.69 -17.03 -26.85
C SER A 194 10.16 -15.80 -27.62
N ARG A 195 9.65 -14.62 -27.26
CA ARG A 195 10.06 -13.35 -27.86
C ARG A 195 11.50 -12.99 -27.52
N LEU A 196 11.95 -13.28 -26.29
CA LEU A 196 13.26 -12.94 -25.77
C LEU A 196 14.30 -14.05 -25.97
N ALA A 197 13.89 -15.28 -26.24
CA ALA A 197 14.78 -16.44 -26.42
C ALA A 197 15.39 -16.56 -27.84
N LYS A 198 15.26 -15.50 -28.67
CA LYS A 198 15.81 -15.45 -30.00
C LYS A 198 17.29 -14.96 -29.95
#